data_82e1bf4e6608495af69e6a3b7c0181bf
#
_entry.id   82e1bf4e6608495af69e6a3b7c0181bf
#
_cell.length_a   1.000
_cell.length_b   1.000
_cell.length_c   1.000
_cell.angle_alpha   90.00
_cell.angle_beta   90.00
_cell.angle_gamma   90.00
#
_symmetry.space_group_name_H-M   'P 1'
#
loop_
_entity.id
_entity.type
_entity.pdbx_description
1 polymer ?
#
loop_
_entity_poly.entity_id
_entity_poly.type
_entity_poly.pdbx_seq_one_letter_code
_entity_poly.pdbx_strand_id
1 'polypeptide(L)'
;MKRKFLLSFTAIVLGYLMFGPFYGFGGNNVPQEGVSSDIKIMSFNAWGFNKNGWMKQPGVGDSIVKFVKDQDPTILCVQEHSRDRYRQLNQYKYRSETPNAVPRTTQAIFSKHPIVGEGSLDLPGTINNIIYADITVGKDTLRVYNVHLQSFKIIPSTDNFSDGEKSERTYKILVDTFSKQLEQAEILRSHLEESPYANIVCGDFNNTQFSNVYKI
;
A
#
# COMPACT_ATOMS: atom_id res chain seq x y z
N MET A 1 -13.36 -38.71 17.33
CA MET A 1 -13.34 -37.96 16.07
C MET A 1 -14.40 -36.84 16.00
N LYS A 2 -15.69 -37.12 16.22
CA LYS A 2 -16.80 -36.16 16.09
C LYS A 2 -16.63 -34.86 16.92
N ARG A 3 -16.15 -34.92 18.18
CA ARG A 3 -15.94 -33.73 19.04
C ARG A 3 -14.83 -32.79 18.54
N LYS A 4 -13.74 -33.33 17.98
CA LYS A 4 -12.65 -32.52 17.42
C LYS A 4 -13.08 -31.79 16.13
N PHE A 5 -13.88 -32.47 15.31
CA PHE A 5 -14.49 -31.89 14.12
C PHE A 5 -15.43 -30.73 14.48
N LEU A 6 -16.30 -30.90 15.48
CA LEU A 6 -17.20 -29.85 15.95
C LEU A 6 -16.43 -28.61 16.45
N LEU A 7 -15.38 -28.81 17.23
CA LEU A 7 -14.54 -27.67 17.71
C LEU A 7 -13.90 -26.91 16.56
N SER A 8 -13.31 -27.61 15.60
CA SER A 8 -12.69 -26.96 14.42
C SER A 8 -13.74 -26.25 13.57
N PHE A 9 -14.89 -26.87 13.34
CA PHE A 9 -15.99 -26.25 12.59
C PHE A 9 -16.51 -24.98 13.30
N THR A 10 -16.74 -25.06 14.62
CA THR A 10 -17.17 -23.89 15.41
C THR A 10 -16.12 -22.76 15.35
N ALA A 11 -14.83 -23.08 15.46
CA ALA A 11 -13.75 -22.08 15.34
C ALA A 11 -13.73 -21.40 13.96
N ILE A 12 -13.94 -22.17 12.88
CA ILE A 12 -14.03 -21.62 11.52
C ILE A 12 -15.25 -20.71 11.37
N VAL A 13 -16.41 -21.14 11.87
CA VAL A 13 -17.64 -20.33 11.82
C VAL A 13 -17.49 -19.03 12.62
N LEU A 14 -16.97 -19.11 13.85
CA LEU A 14 -16.71 -17.94 14.67
C LEU A 14 -15.68 -17.01 14.00
N GLY A 15 -14.60 -17.56 13.43
CA GLY A 15 -13.62 -16.79 12.66
C GLY A 15 -14.27 -16.07 11.49
N TYR A 16 -15.12 -16.75 10.73
CA TYR A 16 -15.86 -16.14 9.63
C TYR A 16 -16.79 -15.00 10.07
N LEU A 17 -17.52 -15.21 11.18
CA LEU A 17 -18.42 -14.19 11.72
C LEU A 17 -17.69 -12.98 12.29
N MET A 18 -16.50 -13.19 12.88
CA MET A 18 -15.72 -12.10 13.49
C MET A 18 -14.89 -11.31 12.48
N PHE A 19 -14.31 -11.97 11.50
CA PHE A 19 -13.34 -11.36 10.57
C PHE A 19 -13.89 -11.19 9.15
N GLY A 20 -15.08 -11.72 8.87
CA GLY A 20 -15.66 -11.73 7.53
C GLY A 20 -15.02 -12.79 6.62
N PRO A 21 -15.39 -12.81 5.34
CA PRO A 21 -14.92 -13.83 4.40
C PRO A 21 -13.42 -13.68 4.12
N PHE A 22 -12.65 -14.69 4.52
CA PHE A 22 -11.24 -14.81 4.13
C PHE A 22 -11.07 -15.18 2.64
N TYR A 23 -12.12 -15.72 2.02
CA TYR A 23 -12.15 -16.16 0.63
C TYR A 23 -13.38 -15.62 -0.07
N GLY A 24 -13.18 -14.97 -1.19
CA GLY A 24 -14.23 -14.68 -2.16
C GLY A 24 -14.44 -15.92 -3.04
N PHE A 25 -15.56 -16.59 -2.90
CA PHE A 25 -15.98 -17.59 -3.87
C PHE A 25 -16.71 -16.88 -5.01
N GLY A 26 -16.05 -16.74 -6.11
CA GLY A 26 -16.66 -16.18 -7.32
C GLY A 26 -15.67 -15.34 -8.08
N GLY A 27 -15.32 -15.77 -9.26
CA GLY A 27 -14.88 -14.85 -10.28
C GLY A 27 -16.07 -13.96 -10.59
N ASN A 28 -16.13 -12.80 -9.98
CA ASN A 28 -17.03 -11.77 -10.46
C ASN A 28 -16.52 -11.39 -11.84
N ASN A 29 -17.11 -12.00 -12.87
CA ASN A 29 -17.20 -11.36 -14.14
C ASN A 29 -18.00 -10.08 -13.89
N VAL A 30 -17.33 -9.01 -13.49
CA VAL A 30 -17.89 -7.68 -13.60
C VAL A 30 -18.19 -7.54 -15.09
N PRO A 31 -19.46 -7.36 -15.49
CA PRO A 31 -19.76 -7.12 -16.88
C PRO A 31 -18.96 -5.90 -17.31
N GLN A 32 -18.01 -6.08 -18.21
CA GLN A 32 -17.37 -5.00 -18.92
C GLN A 32 -18.40 -4.42 -19.92
N GLU A 33 -19.42 -3.79 -19.41
CA GLU A 33 -20.30 -3.00 -20.25
C GLU A 33 -19.76 -1.58 -20.33
N GLY A 34 -19.07 -1.32 -21.44
CA GLY A 34 -19.10 -0.01 -22.08
C GLY A 34 -18.45 1.17 -21.38
N VAL A 35 -17.44 1.00 -20.54
CA VAL A 35 -16.68 2.15 -20.03
C VAL A 35 -15.52 2.44 -20.97
N SER A 36 -15.65 3.50 -21.75
CA SER A 36 -14.72 3.89 -22.83
C SER A 36 -13.37 4.48 -22.32
N SER A 37 -13.09 4.39 -21.01
CA SER A 37 -11.78 4.76 -20.44
C SER A 37 -11.59 4.11 -19.07
N ASP A 38 -11.23 2.84 -19.05
CA ASP A 38 -10.86 2.16 -17.81
C ASP A 38 -9.56 2.76 -17.26
N ILE A 39 -9.61 3.33 -16.06
CA ILE A 39 -8.41 3.76 -15.33
C ILE A 39 -7.84 2.52 -14.66
N LYS A 40 -6.75 2.01 -15.20
CA LYS A 40 -5.99 0.92 -14.58
C LYS A 40 -5.00 1.50 -13.59
N ILE A 41 -5.18 1.21 -12.30
CA ILE A 41 -4.26 1.61 -11.23
C ILE A 41 -3.46 0.42 -10.77
N MET A 42 -2.16 0.60 -10.62
CA MET A 42 -1.24 -0.37 -10.02
C MET A 42 -0.55 0.26 -8.82
N SER A 43 -0.50 -0.46 -7.72
CA SER A 43 0.23 -0.07 -6.51
C SER A 43 1.08 -1.23 -6.00
N PHE A 44 2.34 -0.96 -5.66
CA PHE A 44 3.21 -1.94 -5.01
C PHE A 44 4.42 -1.29 -4.34
N ASN A 45 4.95 -1.91 -3.30
CA ASN A 45 6.22 -1.56 -2.69
C ASN A 45 7.36 -2.19 -3.51
N ALA A 46 8.24 -1.36 -4.06
CA ALA A 46 9.32 -1.78 -4.95
C ALA A 46 10.62 -2.14 -4.21
N TRP A 47 10.66 -1.93 -2.89
CA TRP A 47 11.86 -2.16 -2.08
C TRP A 47 13.14 -1.60 -2.73
N GLY A 48 13.09 -0.34 -3.14
CA GLY A 48 14.19 0.35 -3.81
C GLY A 48 14.59 -0.25 -5.15
N PHE A 49 13.75 -1.08 -5.79
CA PHE A 49 14.09 -1.85 -7.00
C PHE A 49 15.33 -2.72 -6.81
N ASN A 50 15.51 -3.24 -5.61
CA ASN A 50 16.68 -4.03 -5.21
C ASN A 50 18.03 -3.27 -5.34
N LYS A 51 18.02 -1.93 -5.25
CA LYS A 51 19.22 -1.09 -5.37
C LYS A 51 20.35 -1.52 -4.43
N ASN A 52 19.99 -1.93 -3.21
CA ASN A 52 20.95 -2.34 -2.19
C ASN A 52 21.35 -3.82 -2.26
N GLY A 53 20.88 -4.55 -3.27
CA GLY A 53 21.30 -5.93 -3.50
C GLY A 53 20.80 -6.93 -2.44
N TRP A 54 19.65 -6.65 -1.79
CA TRP A 54 19.04 -7.58 -0.82
C TRP A 54 18.73 -8.94 -1.44
N MET A 55 18.23 -8.94 -2.69
CA MET A 55 18.09 -10.14 -3.47
C MET A 55 19.37 -10.32 -4.29
N LYS A 56 20.04 -11.46 -4.13
CA LYS A 56 21.28 -11.78 -4.85
C LYS A 56 21.07 -12.07 -6.34
N GLN A 57 19.83 -12.28 -6.75
CA GLN A 57 19.48 -12.55 -8.14
C GLN A 57 19.73 -11.28 -8.99
N PRO A 58 20.47 -11.39 -10.11
CA PRO A 58 20.70 -10.25 -11.00
C PRO A 58 19.41 -9.82 -11.72
N GLY A 59 19.31 -8.55 -12.09
CA GLY A 59 18.23 -8.03 -12.92
C GLY A 59 16.87 -7.86 -12.25
N VAL A 60 16.75 -7.99 -10.92
CA VAL A 60 15.48 -7.83 -10.20
C VAL A 60 14.83 -6.50 -10.52
N GLY A 61 15.57 -5.39 -10.42
CA GLY A 61 15.01 -4.06 -10.71
C GLY A 61 14.52 -3.90 -12.16
N ASP A 62 15.22 -4.51 -13.11
CA ASP A 62 14.81 -4.47 -14.52
C ASP A 62 13.58 -5.36 -14.77
N SER A 63 13.47 -6.48 -14.06
CA SER A 63 12.28 -7.34 -14.09
C SER A 63 11.05 -6.61 -13.56
N ILE A 64 11.19 -5.82 -12.49
CA ILE A 64 10.11 -4.98 -11.96
C ILE A 64 9.67 -3.95 -13.00
N VAL A 65 10.63 -3.24 -13.62
CA VAL A 65 10.34 -2.26 -14.68
C VAL A 65 9.64 -2.92 -15.87
N LYS A 66 10.12 -4.09 -16.28
CA LYS A 66 9.49 -4.87 -17.37
C LYS A 66 8.05 -5.23 -17.00
N PHE A 67 7.81 -5.73 -15.80
CA PHE A 67 6.47 -6.08 -15.33
C PHE A 67 5.52 -4.88 -15.38
N VAL A 68 5.96 -3.70 -14.90
CA VAL A 68 5.18 -2.47 -14.97
C VAL A 68 4.82 -2.12 -16.41
N LYS A 69 5.80 -2.24 -17.34
CA LYS A 69 5.56 -1.95 -18.76
C LYS A 69 4.60 -2.94 -19.40
N ASP A 70 4.72 -4.23 -19.08
CA ASP A 70 3.83 -5.27 -19.59
C ASP A 70 2.40 -5.09 -19.08
N GLN A 71 2.23 -4.64 -17.84
CA GLN A 71 0.92 -4.34 -17.27
C GLN A 71 0.32 -3.03 -17.75
N ASP A 72 1.15 -2.10 -18.16
CA ASP A 72 0.79 -0.79 -18.72
C ASP A 72 -0.32 -0.03 -17.96
N PRO A 73 -0.21 0.16 -16.63
CA PRO A 73 -1.23 0.88 -15.88
C PRO A 73 -1.33 2.35 -16.31
N THR A 74 -2.53 2.92 -16.15
CA THR A 74 -2.78 4.35 -16.39
C THR A 74 -2.15 5.21 -15.30
N ILE A 75 -2.21 4.71 -14.05
CA ILE A 75 -1.64 5.34 -12.85
C ILE A 75 -0.84 4.26 -12.12
N LEU A 76 0.38 4.61 -11.72
CA LEU A 76 1.29 3.73 -11.00
C LEU A 76 1.72 4.39 -9.69
N CYS A 77 1.40 3.76 -8.56
CA CYS A 77 1.81 4.17 -7.22
C CYS A 77 2.91 3.23 -6.71
N VAL A 78 4.09 3.77 -6.42
CA VAL A 78 5.24 2.98 -5.97
C VAL A 78 5.68 3.47 -4.60
N GLN A 79 5.73 2.57 -3.62
CA GLN A 79 6.35 2.78 -2.32
C GLN A 79 7.80 2.30 -2.39
N GLU A 80 8.66 2.88 -1.57
CA GLU A 80 10.11 2.64 -1.60
C GLU A 80 10.68 2.74 -3.03
N HIS A 81 10.31 3.82 -3.70
CA HIS A 81 10.76 4.09 -5.06
C HIS A 81 12.27 4.43 -5.11
N SER A 82 12.92 4.08 -6.21
CA SER A 82 14.28 4.54 -6.52
C SER A 82 14.27 5.54 -7.67
N ARG A 83 14.74 6.75 -7.41
CA ARG A 83 14.83 7.83 -8.43
C ARG A 83 15.74 7.46 -9.60
N ASP A 84 16.66 6.52 -9.41
CA ASP A 84 17.53 6.02 -10.49
C ASP A 84 16.75 5.29 -11.59
N ARG A 85 15.52 4.84 -11.28
CA ARG A 85 14.67 4.07 -12.18
C ARG A 85 13.66 4.89 -12.97
N TYR A 86 13.45 6.18 -12.65
CA TYR A 86 12.38 6.95 -13.28
C TYR A 86 12.55 7.09 -14.81
N ARG A 87 13.79 7.12 -15.32
CA ARG A 87 14.05 7.17 -16.76
C ARG A 87 13.57 5.95 -17.51
N GLN A 88 13.47 4.82 -16.84
CA GLN A 88 12.98 3.56 -17.40
C GLN A 88 11.45 3.49 -17.44
N LEU A 89 10.75 4.39 -16.69
CA LEU A 89 9.29 4.53 -16.65
C LEU A 89 8.82 5.71 -17.53
N ASN A 90 9.44 5.88 -18.69
CA ASN A 90 9.24 7.01 -19.60
C ASN A 90 7.89 7.01 -20.33
N GLN A 91 7.09 5.95 -20.21
CA GLN A 91 5.70 5.91 -20.69
C GLN A 91 4.77 6.84 -19.89
N TYR A 92 5.18 7.28 -18.69
CA TYR A 92 4.43 8.23 -17.88
C TYR A 92 4.93 9.64 -18.13
N LYS A 93 4.02 10.50 -18.59
CA LYS A 93 4.34 11.89 -18.87
C LYS A 93 4.38 12.75 -17.60
N TYR A 94 3.61 12.37 -16.60
CA TYR A 94 3.44 13.12 -15.35
C TYR A 94 3.87 12.27 -14.15
N ARG A 95 4.40 12.93 -13.13
CA ARG A 95 4.90 12.30 -11.93
C ARG A 95 4.82 13.25 -10.74
N SER A 96 4.40 12.71 -9.60
CA SER A 96 4.52 13.30 -8.27
C SER A 96 5.42 12.41 -7.41
N GLU A 97 6.28 13.00 -6.59
CA GLU A 97 7.22 12.27 -5.73
C GLU A 97 7.25 12.85 -4.33
N THR A 98 7.70 12.03 -3.37
CA THR A 98 8.08 12.53 -2.04
C THR A 98 9.08 13.69 -2.17
N PRO A 99 8.85 14.88 -1.54
CA PRO A 99 9.75 16.01 -1.61
C PRO A 99 11.17 15.64 -1.15
N ASN A 100 12.20 16.16 -1.88
CA ASN A 100 13.60 15.89 -1.55
C ASN A 100 14.07 16.49 -0.21
N ALA A 101 13.38 17.55 0.25
CA ALA A 101 13.77 18.31 1.41
C ALA A 101 13.51 17.63 2.76
N VAL A 102 12.80 16.51 2.76
CA VAL A 102 12.43 15.80 3.97
C VAL A 102 13.06 14.40 4.01
N PRO A 103 13.55 13.93 5.18
CA PRO A 103 14.13 12.60 5.32
C PRO A 103 13.02 11.54 5.40
N ARG A 104 12.33 11.32 4.28
CA ARG A 104 11.22 10.36 4.16
C ARG A 104 11.58 9.23 3.20
N THR A 105 10.88 8.11 3.32
CA THR A 105 10.93 7.06 2.30
C THR A 105 10.41 7.60 0.98
N THR A 106 11.14 7.34 -0.09
CA THR A 106 10.76 7.85 -1.40
C THR A 106 9.55 7.08 -1.93
N GLN A 107 8.52 7.82 -2.29
CA GLN A 107 7.36 7.32 -3.01
C GLN A 107 7.19 8.09 -4.32
N ALA A 108 6.48 7.48 -5.26
CA ALA A 108 6.13 8.15 -6.51
C ALA A 108 4.73 7.75 -6.97
N ILE A 109 4.03 8.71 -7.59
CA ILE A 109 2.81 8.51 -8.37
C ILE A 109 3.13 8.90 -9.80
N PHE A 110 3.09 7.95 -10.71
CA PHE A 110 3.25 8.17 -12.14
C PHE A 110 1.88 8.15 -12.81
N SER A 111 1.66 9.04 -13.77
CA SER A 111 0.39 9.15 -14.48
C SER A 111 0.59 9.38 -15.97
N LYS A 112 -0.25 8.75 -16.79
CA LYS A 112 -0.40 9.07 -18.21
C LYS A 112 -1.24 10.34 -18.41
N HIS A 113 -2.05 10.70 -17.41
CA HIS A 113 -2.91 11.89 -17.39
C HIS A 113 -2.27 13.05 -16.64
N PRO A 114 -2.68 14.31 -16.91
CA PRO A 114 -2.16 15.47 -16.24
C PRO A 114 -2.33 15.43 -14.72
N ILE A 115 -1.27 15.75 -13.99
CA ILE A 115 -1.30 16.04 -12.56
C ILE A 115 -1.46 17.56 -12.43
N VAL A 116 -2.54 17.99 -11.77
CA VAL A 116 -2.91 19.40 -11.59
C VAL A 116 -2.72 19.91 -10.17
N GLY A 117 -2.51 18.99 -9.22
CA GLY A 117 -2.18 19.26 -7.83
C GLY A 117 -1.42 18.08 -7.23
N GLU A 118 -0.58 18.34 -6.24
CA GLU A 118 0.17 17.30 -5.53
C GLU A 118 0.55 17.76 -4.13
N GLY A 119 0.84 16.80 -3.26
CA GLY A 119 1.31 17.08 -1.92
C GLY A 119 1.74 15.86 -1.14
N SER A 120 2.16 16.11 0.09
CA SER A 120 2.60 15.07 1.02
C SER A 120 2.02 15.36 2.40
N LEU A 121 1.52 14.32 3.07
CA LEU A 121 1.06 14.39 4.45
C LEU A 121 2.24 14.12 5.38
N ASP A 122 2.41 14.98 6.37
CA ASP A 122 3.39 14.77 7.41
C ASP A 122 2.88 13.77 8.45
N LEU A 123 3.56 12.63 8.54
CA LEU A 123 3.28 11.62 9.55
C LEU A 123 4.28 11.78 10.71
N PRO A 124 3.81 11.96 11.96
CA PRO A 124 4.69 12.18 13.09
C PRO A 124 5.50 10.94 13.47
N GLY A 125 6.75 11.15 13.88
CA GLY A 125 7.62 10.11 14.47
C GLY A 125 7.98 8.95 13.54
N THR A 126 7.94 9.15 12.23
CA THR A 126 8.28 8.13 11.23
C THR A 126 8.99 8.74 10.01
N ILE A 127 9.72 7.89 9.28
CA ILE A 127 10.22 8.23 7.94
C ILE A 127 9.23 7.84 6.82
N ASN A 128 8.18 7.09 7.14
CA ASN A 128 7.11 6.76 6.21
C ASN A 128 6.25 8.00 5.96
N ASN A 129 5.54 8.02 4.86
CA ASN A 129 4.72 9.17 4.47
C ASN A 129 3.56 8.75 3.58
N ILE A 130 2.71 9.73 3.27
CA ILE A 130 1.64 9.61 2.30
C ILE A 130 1.83 10.76 1.32
N ILE A 131 1.83 10.46 0.05
CA ILE A 131 1.79 11.49 -1.01
C ILE A 131 0.46 11.38 -1.75
N TYR A 132 0.03 12.48 -2.35
CA TYR A 132 -1.14 12.48 -3.22
C TYR A 132 -0.90 13.26 -4.50
N ALA A 133 -1.70 12.93 -5.50
CA ALA A 133 -1.76 13.66 -6.77
C ALA A 133 -3.20 13.83 -7.21
N ASP A 134 -3.54 15.04 -7.66
CA ASP A 134 -4.82 15.35 -8.31
C ASP A 134 -4.64 15.14 -9.80
N ILE A 135 -5.32 14.14 -10.34
CA ILE A 135 -5.14 13.66 -11.71
C ILE A 135 -6.41 13.93 -12.51
N THR A 136 -6.29 14.68 -13.58
CA THR A 136 -7.41 14.99 -14.47
C THR A 136 -7.60 13.91 -15.51
N VAL A 137 -8.77 13.27 -15.51
CA VAL A 137 -9.16 12.23 -16.47
C VAL A 137 -10.42 12.69 -17.21
N GLY A 138 -10.29 13.03 -18.47
CA GLY A 138 -11.38 13.59 -19.22
C GLY A 138 -11.83 14.95 -18.67
N LYS A 139 -13.04 15.01 -18.12
CA LYS A 139 -13.60 16.22 -17.49
C LYS A 139 -13.53 16.20 -15.96
N ASP A 140 -13.17 15.05 -15.38
CA ASP A 140 -13.16 14.84 -13.94
C ASP A 140 -11.74 14.91 -13.39
N THR A 141 -11.63 15.19 -12.10
CA THR A 141 -10.37 15.13 -11.36
C THR A 141 -10.52 14.13 -10.22
N LEU A 142 -9.53 13.26 -10.08
CA LEU A 142 -9.44 12.27 -9.02
C LEU A 142 -8.23 12.59 -8.15
N ARG A 143 -8.37 12.49 -6.83
CA ARG A 143 -7.23 12.53 -5.92
C ARG A 143 -6.77 11.12 -5.61
N VAL A 144 -5.55 10.80 -6.00
CA VAL A 144 -4.94 9.49 -5.77
C VAL A 144 -3.90 9.62 -4.66
N TYR A 145 -4.09 8.84 -3.58
CA TYR A 145 -3.16 8.75 -2.47
C TYR A 145 -2.29 7.52 -2.63
N ASN A 146 -1.00 7.71 -2.46
CA ASN A 146 -0.01 6.65 -2.35
C ASN A 146 0.43 6.58 -0.88
N VAL A 147 -0.03 5.55 -0.18
CA VAL A 147 0.12 5.38 1.26
C VAL A 147 1.31 4.48 1.56
N HIS A 148 2.13 4.85 2.55
CA HIS A 148 3.13 3.96 3.13
C HIS A 148 3.15 4.19 4.64
N LEU A 149 2.39 3.39 5.39
CA LEU A 149 2.28 3.51 6.84
C LEU A 149 3.46 2.87 7.57
N GLN A 150 3.55 3.12 8.87
CA GLN A 150 4.59 2.59 9.74
C GLN A 150 4.73 1.08 9.58
N SER A 151 5.96 0.63 9.32
CA SER A 151 6.31 -0.78 9.24
C SER A 151 6.68 -1.32 10.63
N PHE A 152 6.39 -2.60 10.89
CA PHE A 152 6.73 -3.26 12.15
C PHE A 152 8.23 -3.44 12.34
N LYS A 153 9.02 -3.50 11.28
CA LYS A 153 10.46 -3.78 11.31
C LYS A 153 10.81 -5.06 12.08
N ILE A 154 9.88 -6.01 12.13
CA ILE A 154 10.06 -7.31 12.74
C ILE A 154 10.43 -8.30 11.64
N ILE A 155 11.58 -8.96 11.78
CA ILE A 155 11.92 -10.11 10.94
C ILE A 155 11.24 -11.31 11.59
N PRO A 156 10.25 -11.94 10.92
CA PRO A 156 9.59 -13.10 11.47
C PRO A 156 10.59 -14.23 11.74
N SER A 157 10.68 -14.66 12.98
CA SER A 157 11.43 -15.85 13.39
C SER A 157 10.65 -16.58 14.50
N THR A 158 10.78 -17.88 14.57
CA THR A 158 10.18 -18.68 15.66
C THR A 158 10.68 -18.24 17.03
N ASP A 159 11.93 -17.75 17.13
CA ASP A 159 12.56 -17.32 18.36
C ASP A 159 11.91 -16.06 18.96
N ASN A 160 11.26 -15.23 18.12
CA ASN A 160 10.58 -14.01 18.58
C ASN A 160 9.36 -14.30 19.46
N PHE A 161 8.83 -15.54 19.42
CA PHE A 161 7.63 -15.93 20.14
C PHE A 161 7.90 -17.05 21.18
N SER A 162 9.04 -17.74 21.12
CA SER A 162 9.37 -18.83 22.01
C SER A 162 10.23 -18.41 23.21
N ASP A 163 10.93 -17.29 23.11
CA ASP A 163 11.75 -16.70 24.17
C ASP A 163 10.95 -15.59 24.88
N GLY A 164 10.81 -15.67 26.19
CA GLY A 164 9.97 -14.75 26.97
C GLY A 164 10.34 -13.27 26.82
N GLU A 165 11.63 -12.92 26.90
CA GLU A 165 12.08 -11.52 26.76
C GLU A 165 11.88 -11.01 25.33
N LYS A 166 12.19 -11.83 24.34
CA LYS A 166 11.97 -11.49 22.92
C LYS A 166 10.49 -11.35 22.60
N SER A 167 9.65 -12.21 23.18
CA SER A 167 8.21 -12.15 23.02
C SER A 167 7.61 -10.86 23.58
N GLU A 168 8.03 -10.43 24.78
CA GLU A 168 7.59 -9.17 25.39
C GLU A 168 8.02 -7.97 24.55
N ARG A 169 9.28 -7.94 24.11
CA ARG A 169 9.78 -6.89 23.20
C ARG A 169 9.00 -6.86 21.90
N THR A 170 8.74 -8.01 21.29
CA THR A 170 7.97 -8.12 20.05
C THR A 170 6.55 -7.60 20.24
N TYR A 171 5.89 -7.97 21.35
CA TYR A 171 4.56 -7.47 21.69
C TYR A 171 4.54 -5.95 21.83
N LYS A 172 5.51 -5.37 22.51
CA LYS A 172 5.63 -3.91 22.64
C LYS A 172 5.77 -3.22 21.29
N ILE A 173 6.65 -3.74 20.41
CA ILE A 173 6.81 -3.20 19.05
C ILE A 173 5.48 -3.29 18.28
N LEU A 174 4.72 -4.39 18.39
CA LEU A 174 3.42 -4.54 17.75
C LEU A 174 2.44 -3.47 18.23
N VAL A 175 2.29 -3.31 19.56
CA VAL A 175 1.38 -2.32 20.14
C VAL A 175 1.75 -0.90 19.71
N ASP A 176 3.02 -0.52 19.81
CA ASP A 176 3.51 0.80 19.45
C ASP A 176 3.28 1.07 17.93
N THR A 177 3.51 0.05 17.09
CA THR A 177 3.32 0.19 15.65
C THR A 177 1.84 0.31 15.28
N PHE A 178 0.97 -0.51 15.88
CA PHE A 178 -0.48 -0.40 15.64
C PHE A 178 -1.03 0.95 16.07
N SER A 179 -0.58 1.48 17.22
CA SER A 179 -0.98 2.80 17.70
C SER A 179 -0.57 3.90 16.72
N LYS A 180 0.65 3.86 16.18
CA LYS A 180 1.13 4.80 15.17
C LYS A 180 0.35 4.67 13.86
N GLN A 181 0.09 3.46 13.40
CA GLN A 181 -0.67 3.25 12.17
C GLN A 181 -2.09 3.79 12.29
N LEU A 182 -2.72 3.67 13.47
CA LEU A 182 -4.04 4.24 13.73
C LEU A 182 -4.01 5.76 13.65
N GLU A 183 -3.05 6.42 14.31
CA GLU A 183 -2.84 7.87 14.22
C GLU A 183 -2.62 8.33 12.77
N GLN A 184 -1.81 7.61 12.01
CA GLN A 184 -1.54 7.90 10.61
C GLN A 184 -2.79 7.74 9.73
N ALA A 185 -3.61 6.74 10.00
CA ALA A 185 -4.87 6.52 9.29
C ALA A 185 -5.90 7.63 9.61
N GLU A 186 -5.94 8.13 10.85
CA GLU A 186 -6.77 9.28 11.21
C GLU A 186 -6.36 10.57 10.48
N ILE A 187 -5.04 10.81 10.35
CA ILE A 187 -4.52 11.93 9.55
C ILE A 187 -4.96 11.80 8.08
N LEU A 188 -4.84 10.60 7.52
CA LEU A 188 -5.31 10.33 6.16
C LEU A 188 -6.81 10.57 6.03
N ARG A 189 -7.63 10.06 6.96
CA ARG A 189 -9.08 10.24 6.97
C ARG A 189 -9.46 11.71 6.96
N SER A 190 -8.88 12.51 7.84
CA SER A 190 -9.16 13.94 7.90
C SER A 190 -8.86 14.63 6.56
N HIS A 191 -7.76 14.27 5.92
CA HIS A 191 -7.39 14.83 4.62
C HIS A 191 -8.30 14.33 3.47
N LEU A 192 -8.82 13.10 3.57
CA LEU A 192 -9.80 12.56 2.62
C LEU A 192 -11.14 13.32 2.69
N GLU A 193 -11.59 13.66 3.91
CA GLU A 193 -12.83 14.41 4.15
C GLU A 193 -12.76 15.85 3.60
N GLU A 194 -11.57 16.45 3.59
CA GLU A 194 -11.32 17.79 3.05
C GLU A 194 -11.08 17.81 1.53
N SER A 195 -10.97 16.66 0.89
CA SER A 195 -10.68 16.58 -0.54
C SER A 195 -11.85 17.09 -1.38
N PRO A 196 -11.62 18.02 -2.33
CA PRO A 196 -12.67 18.47 -3.24
C PRO A 196 -12.98 17.46 -4.36
N TYR A 197 -12.24 16.35 -4.44
CA TYR A 197 -12.33 15.36 -5.51
C TYR A 197 -12.71 13.99 -4.98
N ALA A 198 -13.15 13.11 -5.87
CA ALA A 198 -13.28 11.69 -5.57
C ALA A 198 -11.90 11.10 -5.25
N ASN A 199 -11.81 10.33 -4.15
CA ASN A 199 -10.58 9.82 -3.61
C ASN A 199 -10.34 8.36 -4.01
N ILE A 200 -9.10 8.05 -4.36
CA ILE A 200 -8.59 6.69 -4.51
C ILE A 200 -7.41 6.53 -3.57
N VAL A 201 -7.49 5.57 -2.67
CA VAL A 201 -6.44 5.27 -1.70
C VAL A 201 -5.82 3.93 -2.03
N CYS A 202 -4.52 3.91 -2.26
CA CYS A 202 -3.76 2.69 -2.48
C CYS A 202 -2.38 2.81 -1.84
N GLY A 203 -1.69 1.71 -1.65
CA GLY A 203 -0.35 1.75 -1.09
C GLY A 203 -0.01 0.56 -0.19
N ASP A 204 1.07 0.70 0.58
CA ASP A 204 1.52 -0.25 1.57
C ASP A 204 1.08 0.21 2.97
N PHE A 205 -0.01 -0.32 3.45
CA PHE A 205 -0.52 -0.04 4.79
C PHE A 205 0.28 -0.75 5.89
N ASN A 206 1.18 -1.65 5.54
CA ASN A 206 1.90 -2.49 6.48
C ASN A 206 0.98 -3.19 7.49
N ASN A 207 -0.24 -3.51 7.07
CA ASN A 207 -1.26 -4.13 7.89
C ASN A 207 -2.21 -4.98 7.04
N THR A 208 -3.07 -5.77 7.69
CA THR A 208 -4.07 -6.59 7.00
C THR A 208 -5.41 -5.88 6.89
N GLN A 209 -6.23 -6.27 5.92
CA GLN A 209 -7.59 -5.76 5.72
C GLN A 209 -8.53 -5.96 6.94
N PHE A 210 -8.13 -6.78 7.90
CA PHE A 210 -8.90 -7.06 9.11
C PHE A 210 -8.58 -6.11 10.26
N SER A 211 -7.55 -5.27 10.11
CA SER A 211 -7.16 -4.31 11.14
C SER A 211 -8.10 -3.10 11.17
N ASN A 212 -8.11 -2.42 12.30
CA ASN A 212 -8.90 -1.19 12.46
C ASN A 212 -8.41 -0.07 11.53
N VAL A 213 -7.16 -0.11 11.10
CA VAL A 213 -6.57 0.84 10.13
C VAL A 213 -7.33 0.87 8.80
N TYR A 214 -7.94 -0.26 8.39
CA TYR A 214 -8.76 -0.34 7.16
C TYR A 214 -10.24 0.01 7.37
N LYS A 215 -10.64 0.29 8.61
CA LYS A 215 -12.04 0.63 8.95
C LYS A 215 -12.26 2.11 9.16
N ILE A 216 -11.19 2.89 9.11
CA ILE A 216 -11.17 4.35 9.17
C ILE A 216 -11.33 4.96 7.77
#